data_c0588ce45c1384aefb94bfad7f2fa8a8
#
_entry.id   c0588ce45c1384aefb94bfad7f2fa8a8
#
_cell.length_a   1.000
_cell.length_b   1.000
_cell.length_c   1.000
_cell.angle_alpha   90.00
_cell.angle_beta   90.00
_cell.angle_gamma   90.00
#
_symmetry.space_group_name_H-M   'P 1'
#
loop_
_entity.id
_entity.type
_entity.pdbx_description
1 polymer ?
#
loop_
_entity_poly.entity_id
_entity_poly.type
_entity_poly.pdbx_seq_one_letter_code
_entity_poly.pdbx_strand_id
1 'polypeptide(L)'
;IKAMSDKIDVQQMMHEFRDFSQQVIKEEQLKGRLNADLELQVNLAPDWAVKKETIQGFMDIAILDGEIIEWKLLSGVADYLKRNKWIAPIIDEDLLAEKLRHVKFKSLKNILAIQNGWIDIPWMEINTSALNMVLRARHSLDNEVDYLMGFHVRDLLLRDPNAAPTENGKKFFISMKGPW
;
A
#
# COMPACT_ATOMS: atom_id res chain seq x y z
N ILE A 1 -1.79 2.42 -24.83
CA ILE A 1 -0.41 2.12 -24.41
C ILE A 1 -0.41 0.77 -23.73
N LYS A 2 0.48 -0.11 -24.16
CA LYS A 2 0.75 -1.37 -23.46
C LYS A 2 2.23 -1.39 -23.08
N ALA A 3 2.52 -1.74 -21.84
CA ALA A 3 3.89 -1.89 -21.35
C ALA A 3 3.95 -3.12 -20.44
N MET A 4 5.06 -3.85 -20.52
CA MET A 4 5.35 -5.03 -19.73
C MET A 4 6.73 -4.86 -19.11
N SER A 5 6.87 -5.19 -17.85
CA SER A 5 8.16 -5.17 -17.16
C SER A 5 8.36 -6.43 -16.33
N ASP A 6 9.59 -6.88 -16.22
CA ASP A 6 9.97 -8.03 -15.40
C ASP A 6 11.19 -7.68 -14.55
N LYS A 7 11.09 -7.95 -13.25
CA LYS A 7 12.17 -7.79 -12.24
C LYS A 7 12.82 -6.41 -12.19
N ILE A 8 12.05 -5.36 -12.42
CA ILE A 8 12.54 -3.99 -12.26
C ILE A 8 12.77 -3.72 -10.77
N ASP A 9 13.91 -3.11 -10.44
CA ASP A 9 14.14 -2.56 -9.10
C ASP A 9 13.17 -1.41 -8.84
N VAL A 10 12.36 -1.54 -7.76
CA VAL A 10 11.32 -0.56 -7.44
C VAL A 10 11.91 0.81 -7.13
N GLN A 11 13.02 0.86 -6.37
CA GLN A 11 13.65 2.14 -6.02
C GLN A 11 14.18 2.86 -7.25
N GLN A 12 14.88 2.13 -8.13
CA GLN A 12 15.39 2.69 -9.36
C GLN A 12 14.25 3.20 -10.25
N MET A 13 13.17 2.44 -10.38
CA MET A 13 12.00 2.88 -11.14
C MET A 13 11.38 4.15 -10.56
N MET A 14 11.17 4.20 -9.24
CA MET A 14 10.62 5.39 -8.58
C MET A 14 11.54 6.59 -8.75
N HIS A 15 12.85 6.41 -8.65
CA HIS A 15 13.84 7.46 -8.91
C HIS A 15 13.75 8.02 -10.32
N GLU A 16 13.78 7.16 -11.33
CA GLU A 16 13.71 7.54 -12.76
C GLU A 16 12.41 8.30 -13.10
N PHE A 17 11.30 7.90 -12.47
CA PHE A 17 10.00 8.52 -12.68
C PHE A 17 9.64 9.59 -11.63
N ARG A 18 10.61 10.02 -10.78
CA ARG A 18 10.42 11.03 -9.73
C ARG A 18 9.20 10.75 -8.86
N ASP A 19 9.16 9.53 -8.29
CA ASP A 19 8.04 9.03 -7.48
C ASP A 19 6.67 9.15 -8.18
N PHE A 20 6.63 9.17 -9.50
CA PHE A 20 5.42 9.42 -10.30
C PHE A 20 4.68 10.70 -9.92
N SER A 21 5.40 11.71 -9.41
CA SER A 21 4.87 12.98 -8.88
C SER A 21 3.87 12.82 -7.74
N GLN A 22 3.83 11.66 -7.07
CA GLN A 22 2.99 11.43 -5.91
C GLN A 22 3.79 11.62 -4.61
N GLN A 23 3.09 11.80 -3.47
CA GLN A 23 3.69 12.07 -2.17
C GLN A 23 3.46 10.93 -1.15
N VAL A 24 2.70 9.90 -1.51
CA VAL A 24 2.24 8.86 -0.57
C VAL A 24 3.36 7.95 -0.12
N ILE A 25 4.19 7.49 -1.06
CA ILE A 25 5.36 6.65 -0.79
C ILE A 25 6.50 7.08 -1.70
N LYS A 26 7.69 7.21 -1.15
CA LYS A 26 8.87 7.69 -1.87
C LYS A 26 9.85 6.55 -2.18
N GLU A 27 10.79 6.80 -3.09
CA GLU A 27 11.80 5.84 -3.51
C GLU A 27 12.58 5.20 -2.35
N GLU A 28 12.92 6.00 -1.32
CA GLU A 28 13.64 5.50 -0.16
C GLU A 28 12.79 4.60 0.76
N GLN A 29 11.47 4.66 0.62
CA GLN A 29 10.52 3.97 1.50
C GLN A 29 10.06 2.61 0.98
N LEU A 30 10.23 2.32 -0.31
CA LEU A 30 9.78 1.05 -0.91
C LEU A 30 10.91 0.39 -1.67
N LYS A 31 11.24 -0.85 -1.30
CA LYS A 31 12.19 -1.72 -2.01
C LYS A 31 11.51 -2.96 -2.53
N GLY A 32 12.13 -3.62 -3.47
CA GLY A 32 11.69 -4.90 -4.01
C GLY A 32 11.86 -4.99 -5.52
N ARG A 33 11.41 -6.10 -6.08
CA ARG A 33 11.43 -6.36 -7.52
C ARG A 33 10.01 -6.32 -8.05
N LEU A 34 9.75 -5.43 -9.00
CA LEU A 34 8.45 -5.23 -9.63
C LEU A 34 8.36 -6.02 -10.93
N ASN A 35 7.30 -6.79 -11.05
CA ASN A 35 6.76 -7.22 -12.33
C ASN A 35 5.46 -6.45 -12.54
N ALA A 36 5.27 -5.87 -13.71
CA ALA A 36 4.05 -5.12 -14.03
C ALA A 36 3.66 -5.27 -15.49
N ASP A 37 2.38 -5.52 -15.70
CA ASP A 37 1.73 -5.45 -17.00
C ASP A 37 0.73 -4.29 -16.97
N LEU A 38 0.94 -3.31 -17.84
CA LEU A 38 0.16 -2.08 -17.90
C LEU A 38 -0.54 -1.97 -19.24
N GLU A 39 -1.85 -1.75 -19.20
CA GLU A 39 -2.65 -1.37 -20.35
C GLU A 39 -3.40 -0.07 -20.05
N LEU A 40 -3.07 1.00 -20.78
CA LEU A 40 -3.67 2.32 -20.62
C LEU A 40 -4.25 2.83 -21.92
N GLN A 41 -5.42 3.46 -21.80
CA GLN A 41 -6.03 4.33 -22.79
C GLN A 41 -6.08 5.74 -22.22
N VAL A 42 -5.73 6.73 -23.04
CA VAL A 42 -5.68 8.14 -22.63
C VAL A 42 -6.04 9.02 -23.82
N ASN A 43 -6.78 10.10 -23.57
CA ASN A 43 -7.03 11.14 -24.56
C ASN A 43 -6.05 12.29 -24.33
N LEU A 44 -5.53 12.82 -25.45
CA LEU A 44 -4.65 13.97 -25.44
C LEU A 44 -5.44 15.23 -25.79
N ALA A 45 -5.06 16.35 -25.21
CA ALA A 45 -5.51 17.67 -25.65
C ALA A 45 -4.83 18.06 -26.98
N PRO A 46 -5.31 19.12 -27.68
CA PRO A 46 -4.70 19.56 -28.92
C PRO A 46 -3.22 19.96 -28.85
N ASP A 47 -2.75 20.32 -27.67
CA ASP A 47 -1.36 20.63 -27.32
C ASP A 47 -0.56 19.41 -26.84
N TRP A 48 -1.09 18.18 -27.04
CA TRP A 48 -0.53 16.91 -26.61
C TRP A 48 -0.49 16.70 -25.09
N ALA A 49 -1.08 17.58 -24.30
CA ALA A 49 -1.18 17.37 -22.86
C ALA A 49 -2.10 16.18 -22.53
N VAL A 50 -1.71 15.39 -21.56
CA VAL A 50 -2.50 14.26 -21.07
C VAL A 50 -3.68 14.79 -20.26
N LYS A 51 -4.90 14.39 -20.63
CA LYS A 51 -6.10 14.66 -19.84
C LYS A 51 -6.26 13.57 -18.79
N LYS A 52 -5.82 13.85 -17.56
CA LYS A 52 -5.77 12.88 -16.44
C LYS A 52 -7.10 12.18 -16.19
N GLU A 53 -8.20 12.91 -16.29
CA GLU A 53 -9.57 12.41 -16.09
C GLU A 53 -10.00 11.38 -17.15
N THR A 54 -9.29 11.33 -18.29
CA THR A 54 -9.58 10.38 -19.37
C THR A 54 -8.72 9.12 -19.32
N ILE A 55 -7.78 9.05 -18.37
CA ILE A 55 -6.93 7.87 -18.21
C ILE A 55 -7.81 6.71 -17.74
N GLN A 56 -7.79 5.63 -18.50
CA GLN A 56 -8.47 4.38 -18.18
C GLN A 56 -7.52 3.21 -18.45
N GLY A 57 -7.57 2.19 -17.59
CA GLY A 57 -6.78 1.01 -17.80
C GLY A 57 -6.66 0.12 -16.59
N PHE A 58 -5.79 -0.87 -16.74
CA PHE A 58 -5.48 -1.84 -15.70
C PHE A 58 -3.96 -1.99 -15.57
N MET A 59 -3.54 -2.28 -14.36
CA MET A 59 -2.14 -2.59 -14.06
C MET A 59 -2.09 -3.84 -13.19
N ASP A 60 -1.65 -4.95 -13.74
CA ASP A 60 -1.31 -6.15 -12.96
C ASP A 60 0.09 -5.97 -12.39
N ILE A 61 0.19 -5.97 -11.07
CA ILE A 61 1.45 -5.77 -10.36
C ILE A 61 1.80 -6.93 -9.44
N ALA A 62 3.09 -7.23 -9.38
CA ALA A 62 3.66 -8.11 -8.37
C ALA A 62 4.98 -7.51 -7.87
N ILE A 63 5.02 -7.10 -6.59
CA ILE A 63 6.27 -6.72 -5.92
C ILE A 63 6.74 -7.92 -5.12
N LEU A 64 7.96 -8.37 -5.38
CA LEU A 64 8.59 -9.53 -4.74
C LEU A 64 9.73 -9.09 -3.84
N ASP A 65 9.89 -9.80 -2.72
CA ASP A 65 10.94 -9.55 -1.72
C ASP A 65 10.99 -8.09 -1.30
N GLY A 66 9.81 -7.54 -0.95
CA GLY A 66 9.66 -6.12 -0.71
C GLY A 66 9.95 -5.72 0.73
N GLU A 67 10.36 -4.46 0.89
CA GLU A 67 10.54 -3.80 2.17
C GLU A 67 9.88 -2.42 2.14
N ILE A 68 9.15 -2.09 3.22
CA ILE A 68 8.59 -0.77 3.47
C ILE A 68 9.34 -0.17 4.66
N ILE A 69 9.94 1.01 4.49
CA ILE A 69 10.83 1.65 5.45
C ILE A 69 10.26 3.02 5.82
N GLU A 70 10.04 3.25 7.11
CA GLU A 70 9.61 4.53 7.70
C GLU A 70 8.44 5.21 6.98
N TRP A 71 7.50 4.41 6.48
CA TRP A 71 6.35 4.95 5.78
C TRP A 71 5.35 5.60 6.75
N LYS A 72 5.02 6.86 6.51
CA LYS A 72 4.12 7.67 7.36
C LYS A 72 2.76 7.01 7.62
N LEU A 73 2.23 6.28 6.64
CA LEU A 73 0.97 5.57 6.80
C LEU A 73 1.04 4.57 7.96
N LEU A 74 2.11 3.76 8.02
CA LEU A 74 2.29 2.75 9.07
C LEU A 74 2.59 3.39 10.43
N SER A 75 3.33 4.49 10.46
CA SER A 75 3.52 5.29 11.69
C SER A 75 2.19 5.85 12.19
N GLY A 76 1.34 6.36 11.30
CA GLY A 76 -0.01 6.83 11.62
C GLY A 76 -0.92 5.73 12.18
N VAL A 77 -0.77 4.48 11.68
CA VAL A 77 -1.46 3.30 12.25
C VAL A 77 -1.01 3.07 13.70
N ALA A 78 0.30 3.07 13.95
CA ALA A 78 0.82 2.88 15.32
C ALA A 78 0.28 3.96 16.27
N ASP A 79 0.34 5.23 15.87
CA ASP A 79 -0.17 6.35 16.65
C ASP A 79 -1.67 6.28 16.92
N TYR A 80 -2.45 5.82 15.93
CA TYR A 80 -3.89 5.60 16.10
C TYR A 80 -4.17 4.50 17.12
N LEU A 81 -3.47 3.37 17.03
CA LEU A 81 -3.63 2.25 17.94
C LEU A 81 -3.26 2.61 19.38
N LYS A 82 -2.19 3.40 19.58
CA LYS A 82 -1.80 3.95 20.89
C LYS A 82 -2.91 4.81 21.56
N ARG A 83 -3.66 5.55 20.78
CA ARG A 83 -4.74 6.41 21.27
C ARG A 83 -6.07 5.69 21.43
N ASN A 84 -6.20 4.49 20.90
CA ASN A 84 -7.45 3.72 20.97
C ASN A 84 -7.60 3.08 22.35
N LYS A 85 -8.60 3.52 23.12
CA LYS A 85 -8.83 3.08 24.51
C LYS A 85 -9.04 1.58 24.68
N TRP A 86 -9.47 0.88 23.61
CA TRP A 86 -9.74 -0.55 23.64
C TRP A 86 -8.52 -1.39 23.22
N ILE A 87 -7.64 -0.83 22.42
CA ILE A 87 -6.48 -1.51 21.84
C ILE A 87 -5.21 -1.20 22.63
N ALA A 88 -4.99 0.07 22.99
CA ALA A 88 -3.78 0.49 23.72
C ALA A 88 -3.44 -0.37 24.95
N PRO A 89 -4.41 -0.75 25.82
CA PRO A 89 -4.07 -1.56 27.00
C PRO A 89 -3.59 -2.99 26.72
N ILE A 90 -3.74 -3.47 25.48
CA ILE A 90 -3.47 -4.86 25.11
C ILE A 90 -2.33 -5.05 24.13
N ILE A 91 -1.72 -3.94 23.66
CA ILE A 91 -0.57 -3.95 22.74
C ILE A 91 0.70 -3.50 23.44
N ASP A 92 1.84 -4.00 22.98
CA ASP A 92 3.15 -3.43 23.27
C ASP A 92 3.40 -2.32 22.23
N GLU A 93 3.21 -1.08 22.66
CA GLU A 93 3.26 0.09 21.77
C GLU A 93 4.63 0.31 21.16
N ASP A 94 5.69 0.15 21.95
CA ASP A 94 7.05 0.41 21.50
C ASP A 94 7.51 -0.67 20.52
N LEU A 95 7.23 -1.93 20.83
CA LEU A 95 7.53 -3.05 19.96
C LEU A 95 6.74 -2.97 18.64
N LEU A 96 5.47 -2.55 18.69
CA LEU A 96 4.66 -2.37 17.48
C LEU A 96 5.22 -1.24 16.62
N ALA A 97 5.54 -0.10 17.22
CA ALA A 97 6.12 1.05 16.50
C ALA A 97 7.47 0.68 15.85
N GLU A 98 8.32 -0.07 16.56
CA GLU A 98 9.59 -0.56 16.03
C GLU A 98 9.37 -1.48 14.82
N LYS A 99 8.48 -2.47 14.92
CA LYS A 99 8.18 -3.40 13.83
C LYS A 99 7.59 -2.70 12.60
N LEU A 100 6.78 -1.65 12.80
CA LEU A 100 6.17 -0.91 11.69
C LEU A 100 7.11 0.07 11.00
N ARG A 101 8.30 0.34 11.56
CA ARG A 101 9.33 1.14 10.89
C ARG A 101 9.98 0.42 9.71
N HIS A 102 10.12 -0.90 9.80
CA HIS A 102 10.75 -1.70 8.75
C HIS A 102 9.98 -2.99 8.54
N VAL A 103 9.11 -2.94 7.57
CA VAL A 103 8.18 -4.03 7.25
C VAL A 103 8.65 -4.78 6.01
N LYS A 104 8.82 -6.09 6.12
CA LYS A 104 9.21 -6.97 5.00
C LYS A 104 8.02 -7.83 4.57
N PHE A 105 7.92 -8.08 3.27
CA PHE A 105 6.93 -8.99 2.69
C PHE A 105 7.53 -9.80 1.53
N LYS A 106 7.07 -11.03 1.37
CA LYS A 106 7.55 -11.90 0.28
C LYS A 106 6.97 -11.52 -1.07
N SER A 107 5.68 -11.23 -1.09
CA SER A 107 5.01 -10.80 -2.33
C SER A 107 3.80 -9.94 -2.01
N LEU A 108 3.58 -8.94 -2.84
CA LEU A 108 2.38 -8.12 -2.91
C LEU A 108 1.90 -8.18 -4.35
N LYS A 109 0.67 -8.67 -4.56
CA LYS A 109 0.11 -8.82 -5.91
C LYS A 109 -1.29 -8.24 -5.95
N ASN A 110 -1.59 -7.50 -7.01
CA ASN A 110 -2.93 -6.99 -7.24
C ASN A 110 -3.14 -6.58 -8.70
N ILE A 111 -4.40 -6.46 -9.11
CA ILE A 111 -4.77 -5.83 -10.38
C ILE A 111 -5.45 -4.51 -10.04
N LEU A 112 -4.76 -3.42 -10.36
CA LEU A 112 -5.25 -2.07 -10.12
C LEU A 112 -6.06 -1.60 -11.33
N ALA A 113 -7.18 -0.92 -11.08
CA ALA A 113 -7.94 -0.26 -12.13
C ALA A 113 -7.69 1.25 -12.09
N ILE A 114 -7.52 1.87 -13.25
CA ILE A 114 -7.35 3.32 -13.38
C ILE A 114 -8.54 3.85 -14.16
N GLN A 115 -9.32 4.72 -13.52
CA GLN A 115 -10.50 5.32 -14.15
C GLN A 115 -10.91 6.63 -13.46
N ASN A 116 -11.38 7.58 -14.25
CA ASN A 116 -11.91 8.85 -13.76
C ASN A 116 -10.94 9.61 -12.82
N GLY A 117 -9.64 9.56 -13.10
CA GLY A 117 -8.62 10.20 -12.27
C GLY A 117 -8.30 9.47 -10.96
N TRP A 118 -8.76 8.24 -10.78
CA TRP A 118 -8.50 7.42 -9.61
C TRP A 118 -7.80 6.11 -9.98
N ILE A 119 -6.96 5.65 -9.09
CA ILE A 119 -6.39 4.30 -9.07
C ILE A 119 -7.15 3.53 -7.99
N ASP A 120 -7.94 2.56 -8.40
CA ASP A 120 -8.67 1.65 -7.51
C ASP A 120 -7.79 0.44 -7.20
N ILE A 121 -7.57 0.22 -5.91
CA ILE A 121 -6.81 -0.91 -5.36
C ILE A 121 -7.82 -1.82 -4.67
N PRO A 122 -8.20 -2.96 -5.30
CA PRO A 122 -9.13 -3.90 -4.71
C PRO A 122 -8.62 -4.50 -3.40
N TRP A 123 -9.48 -5.19 -2.67
CA TRP A 123 -9.08 -5.91 -1.48
C TRP A 123 -7.88 -6.82 -1.75
N MET A 124 -6.85 -6.68 -0.94
CA MET A 124 -5.66 -7.50 -0.97
C MET A 124 -5.23 -7.87 0.45
N GLU A 125 -4.67 -9.06 0.59
CA GLU A 125 -4.02 -9.49 1.81
C GLU A 125 -2.51 -9.26 1.68
N ILE A 126 -1.92 -8.68 2.71
CA ILE A 126 -0.50 -8.40 2.79
C ILE A 126 0.05 -9.08 4.04
N ASN A 127 0.79 -10.17 3.82
CA ASN A 127 1.46 -10.90 4.90
C ASN A 127 2.86 -10.30 5.08
N THR A 128 3.13 -9.76 6.26
CA THR A 128 4.37 -9.04 6.53
C THR A 128 5.08 -9.54 7.77
N SER A 129 6.34 -9.10 7.94
CA SER A 129 7.15 -9.38 9.14
C SER A 129 6.62 -8.70 10.41
N ALA A 130 5.77 -7.68 10.27
CA ALA A 130 5.21 -6.93 11.40
C ALA A 130 3.79 -7.38 11.73
N LEU A 131 2.87 -7.25 10.78
CA LEU A 131 1.44 -7.56 10.93
C LEU A 131 0.90 -8.09 9.60
N ASN A 132 -0.04 -9.04 9.68
CA ASN A 132 -0.85 -9.38 8.52
C ASN A 132 -2.01 -8.39 8.41
N MET A 133 -2.20 -7.85 7.22
CA MET A 133 -3.22 -6.83 6.99
C MET A 133 -4.02 -7.13 5.73
N VAL A 134 -5.24 -6.63 5.71
CA VAL A 134 -6.04 -6.50 4.49
C VAL A 134 -6.15 -5.02 4.14
N LEU A 135 -6.01 -4.71 2.88
CA LEU A 135 -6.07 -3.34 2.37
C LEU A 135 -7.05 -3.25 1.20
N ARG A 136 -7.89 -2.22 1.21
CA ARG A 136 -8.56 -1.69 0.03
C ARG A 136 -8.26 -0.21 -0.02
N ALA A 137 -7.94 0.31 -1.20
CA ALA A 137 -7.58 1.70 -1.32
C ALA A 137 -8.07 2.31 -2.64
N ARG A 138 -8.22 3.62 -2.64
CA ARG A 138 -8.32 4.47 -3.82
C ARG A 138 -7.34 5.62 -3.68
N HIS A 139 -6.63 5.91 -4.75
CA HIS A 139 -5.69 7.02 -4.81
C HIS A 139 -6.00 7.87 -6.03
N SER A 140 -6.30 9.14 -5.85
CA SER A 140 -6.52 10.04 -6.97
C SER A 140 -5.19 10.48 -7.60
N LEU A 141 -5.22 10.79 -8.88
CA LEU A 141 -4.06 11.38 -9.57
C LEU A 141 -3.74 12.82 -9.09
N ASP A 142 -4.56 13.37 -8.19
CA ASP A 142 -4.41 14.69 -7.57
C ASP A 142 -4.14 14.60 -6.06
N ASN A 143 -3.55 13.46 -5.59
CA ASN A 143 -3.10 13.22 -4.22
C ASN A 143 -4.21 13.15 -3.14
N GLU A 144 -5.43 12.79 -3.51
CA GLU A 144 -6.44 12.39 -2.52
C GLU A 144 -6.39 10.88 -2.29
N VAL A 145 -6.65 10.46 -1.06
CA VAL A 145 -6.62 9.05 -0.66
C VAL A 145 -7.91 8.65 0.04
N ASP A 146 -8.33 7.40 -0.19
CA ASP A 146 -9.37 6.70 0.56
C ASP A 146 -8.89 5.29 0.84
N TYR A 147 -8.33 5.07 2.02
CA TYR A 147 -7.74 3.80 2.42
C TYR A 147 -8.56 3.17 3.55
N LEU A 148 -8.79 1.88 3.43
CA LEU A 148 -9.37 1.05 4.48
C LEU A 148 -8.44 -0.13 4.75
N MET A 149 -7.84 -0.14 5.93
CA MET A 149 -6.92 -1.18 6.38
C MET A 149 -7.52 -1.98 7.50
N GLY A 150 -7.43 -3.30 7.43
CA GLY A 150 -7.87 -4.20 8.48
C GLY A 150 -6.69 -5.01 9.03
N PHE A 151 -6.63 -5.15 10.34
CA PHE A 151 -5.60 -5.91 11.06
C PHE A 151 -6.29 -6.98 11.91
N HIS A 152 -5.71 -8.17 11.97
CA HIS A 152 -6.17 -9.17 12.93
C HIS A 152 -5.79 -8.74 14.35
N VAL A 153 -6.76 -8.68 15.25
CA VAL A 153 -6.52 -8.31 16.68
C VAL A 153 -5.42 -9.15 17.29
N ARG A 154 -5.34 -10.42 16.93
CA ARG A 154 -4.31 -11.35 17.38
C ARG A 154 -2.89 -10.88 17.00
N ASP A 155 -2.69 -10.40 15.77
CA ASP A 155 -1.39 -9.95 15.29
C ASP A 155 -0.94 -8.68 16.02
N LEU A 156 -1.92 -7.83 16.42
CA LEU A 156 -1.67 -6.67 17.26
C LEU A 156 -1.19 -7.03 18.67
N LEU A 157 -1.59 -8.21 19.18
CA LEU A 157 -1.15 -8.69 20.49
C LEU A 157 0.27 -9.23 20.48
N LEU A 158 0.92 -9.29 19.31
CA LEU A 158 2.29 -9.79 19.10
C LEU A 158 2.55 -11.18 19.76
N ARG A 159 1.48 -11.94 19.96
CA ARG A 159 1.54 -13.27 20.55
C ARG A 159 1.95 -14.26 19.46
N ASP A 160 2.96 -15.04 19.77
CA ASP A 160 3.53 -16.17 19.02
C ASP A 160 3.40 -16.08 17.48
N PRO A 161 4.46 -15.69 16.77
CA PRO A 161 4.47 -15.60 15.30
C PRO A 161 4.20 -16.95 14.61
N ASN A 162 4.34 -18.08 15.34
CA ASN A 162 4.14 -19.42 14.81
C ASN A 162 2.73 -19.98 15.05
N ALA A 163 1.88 -19.27 15.78
CA ALA A 163 0.53 -19.72 15.99
C ALA A 163 -0.29 -19.65 14.69
N ALA A 164 -0.91 -20.76 14.28
CA ALA A 164 -1.66 -20.89 13.02
C ALA A 164 -2.66 -19.74 12.76
N PRO A 165 -2.77 -19.20 11.53
CA PRO A 165 -3.76 -18.19 11.19
C PRO A 165 -5.15 -18.70 11.53
N THR A 166 -5.93 -17.92 12.28
CA THR A 166 -7.35 -18.22 12.50
C THR A 166 -8.11 -17.54 11.37
N GLU A 167 -8.62 -18.29 10.41
CA GLU A 167 -9.39 -17.79 9.27
C GLU A 167 -10.57 -16.86 9.65
N ASN A 168 -11.07 -16.96 10.88
CA ASN A 168 -12.21 -16.21 11.40
C ASN A 168 -11.86 -15.24 12.55
N GLY A 169 -10.61 -14.79 12.67
CA GLY A 169 -10.21 -13.85 13.72
C GLY A 169 -10.88 -12.48 13.58
N LYS A 170 -11.23 -11.84 14.72
CA LYS A 170 -11.74 -10.45 14.72
C LYS A 170 -10.71 -9.53 14.09
N LYS A 171 -11.18 -8.71 13.12
CA LYS A 171 -10.37 -7.67 12.45
C LYS A 171 -10.72 -6.31 13.03
N PHE A 172 -9.70 -5.50 13.20
CA PHE A 172 -9.81 -4.08 13.50
C PHE A 172 -9.56 -3.28 12.24
N PHE A 173 -10.42 -2.31 11.94
CA PHE A 173 -10.33 -1.52 10.71
C PHE A 173 -10.00 -0.07 11.01
N ILE A 174 -9.09 0.49 10.23
CA ILE A 174 -8.72 1.90 10.22
C ILE A 174 -9.08 2.47 8.85
N SER A 175 -9.82 3.58 8.83
CA SER A 175 -10.11 4.33 7.60
C SER A 175 -9.31 5.63 7.59
N MET A 176 -8.72 5.96 6.45
CA MET A 176 -8.02 7.21 6.22
C MET A 176 -8.52 7.82 4.91
N LYS A 177 -8.98 9.08 4.96
CA LYS A 177 -9.53 9.81 3.81
C LYS A 177 -9.07 11.25 3.81
N GLY A 178 -8.84 11.78 2.63
CA GLY A 178 -8.54 13.20 2.40
C GLY A 178 -7.26 13.42 1.62
N PRO A 179 -6.76 14.65 1.58
CA PRO A 179 -5.49 14.96 0.94
C PRO A 179 -4.34 14.31 1.72
N TRP A 180 -3.35 13.86 0.96
CA TRP A 180 -2.12 13.27 1.53
C TRP A 180 -1.11 14.34 1.91
#